data_c03461385aaee41399350c8b5d4b82cc
#
_entry.id   c03461385aaee41399350c8b5d4b82cc
#
_cell.length_a   1.000
_cell.length_b   1.000
_cell.length_c   1.000
_cell.angle_alpha   90.00
_cell.angle_beta   90.00
_cell.angle_gamma   90.00
#
_symmetry.space_group_name_H-M   'P 1'
#
loop_
_entity.id
_entity.type
_entity.pdbx_description
1 polymer ?
#
loop_
_entity_poly.entity_id
_entity_poly.type
_entity_poly.pdbx_seq_one_letter_code
_entity_poly.pdbx_strand_id
1 'polypeptide(L)'
;TLKDTVKSLIIPDREYAVGTALADSLSDTYLKQAMCMDLVFRKDLDFGDVPGDSLASTSGNVFHHPSYLLSGATEVPVSNGRIWKTSALKHKPEESWLKTIVVEAENTAGRESNYAVISSRSASSTSFRDSVSEGRFIEVAATSENPRQQPVVQFTVPNTLAAKYNVYCVFAPAGAYMEGVAADSTKVNFYLNYVHEDGKMYEDAVIAGPMPTHGETMTKMFVTQIELPYANYSESPFEGSLTQDDDCVKLRVQANVDRNETTKFTRTMRIDCLIFEPVIE
;
A
#
# COMPACT_ATOMS: atom_id res chain seq x y z
N THR A 1 0.53 -7.22 26.71
CA THR A 1 -0.09 -8.43 26.10
C THR A 1 -0.55 -8.12 24.70
N LEU A 2 -0.77 -9.14 23.85
CA LEU A 2 -1.26 -9.03 22.48
C LEU A 2 -2.51 -8.13 22.39
N LYS A 3 -3.40 -8.26 23.37
CA LYS A 3 -4.63 -7.48 23.44
C LYS A 3 -4.38 -5.97 23.58
N ASP A 4 -3.35 -5.58 24.33
CA ASP A 4 -3.01 -4.17 24.53
C ASP A 4 -2.35 -3.57 23.27
N THR A 5 -1.55 -4.37 22.55
CA THR A 5 -0.94 -3.98 21.29
C THR A 5 -2.00 -3.73 20.21
N VAL A 6 -2.98 -4.62 20.10
CA VAL A 6 -4.07 -4.49 19.11
C VAL A 6 -4.92 -3.26 19.37
N LYS A 7 -5.20 -2.93 20.62
CA LYS A 7 -5.96 -1.71 20.97
C LYS A 7 -5.30 -0.42 20.48
N SER A 8 -3.97 -0.41 20.40
CA SER A 8 -3.25 0.76 19.88
C SER A 8 -3.16 0.79 18.35
N LEU A 9 -3.35 -0.35 17.68
CA LEU A 9 -3.22 -0.47 16.22
C LEU A 9 -4.52 -0.21 15.46
N ILE A 10 -5.67 -0.49 16.08
CA ILE A 10 -6.99 -0.26 15.48
C ILE A 10 -7.71 0.76 16.34
N ILE A 11 -7.67 2.01 15.91
CA ILE A 11 -8.47 3.06 16.49
C ILE A 11 -9.66 3.20 15.56
N PRO A 12 -10.85 2.74 15.97
CA PRO A 12 -12.01 2.97 15.18
C PRO A 12 -12.22 4.47 15.08
N ASP A 13 -12.82 4.82 14.02
CA ASP A 13 -13.30 6.12 13.67
C ASP A 13 -13.72 6.99 14.87
N ARG A 14 -13.82 8.29 14.67
CA ARG A 14 -14.20 9.32 15.64
C ARG A 14 -15.40 8.99 16.51
N GLU A 15 -16.28 8.08 16.08
CA GLU A 15 -17.41 7.60 16.84
C GLU A 15 -17.03 6.71 18.03
N TYR A 16 -15.81 6.15 18.03
CA TYR A 16 -15.37 5.22 19.07
C TYR A 16 -14.12 5.73 19.76
N ALA A 17 -14.25 6.18 20.97
CA ALA A 17 -13.08 6.55 21.77
C ALA A 17 -12.19 5.34 22.01
N VAL A 18 -10.88 5.54 21.91
CA VAL A 18 -9.87 4.52 22.22
C VAL A 18 -10.10 3.95 23.62
N GLY A 19 -10.05 2.62 23.74
CA GLY A 19 -10.26 1.94 25.02
C GLY A 19 -11.74 1.73 25.36
N THR A 20 -12.67 2.03 24.46
CA THR A 20 -14.06 1.63 24.64
C THR A 20 -14.25 0.13 24.46
N ALA A 21 -15.27 -0.46 25.11
CA ALA A 21 -15.56 -1.88 24.95
C ALA A 21 -15.86 -2.27 23.50
N LEU A 22 -16.41 -1.36 22.69
CA LEU A 22 -16.71 -1.57 21.28
C LEU A 22 -15.42 -1.59 20.45
N ALA A 23 -14.52 -0.63 20.63
CA ALA A 23 -13.22 -0.60 19.98
C ALA A 23 -12.41 -1.87 20.27
N ASP A 24 -12.43 -2.31 21.53
CA ASP A 24 -11.78 -3.55 21.95
C ASP A 24 -12.36 -4.78 21.25
N SER A 25 -13.69 -4.85 21.13
CA SER A 25 -14.39 -5.96 20.49
C SER A 25 -14.11 -6.04 19.00
N LEU A 26 -14.13 -4.91 18.29
CA LEU A 26 -13.82 -4.83 16.87
C LEU A 26 -12.37 -5.24 16.60
N SER A 27 -11.43 -4.72 17.38
CA SER A 27 -10.01 -5.05 17.27
C SER A 27 -9.73 -6.53 17.51
N ASP A 28 -10.33 -7.12 18.55
CA ASP A 28 -10.19 -8.55 18.88
C ASP A 28 -10.79 -9.44 17.78
N THR A 29 -11.92 -9.05 17.22
CA THR A 29 -12.58 -9.79 16.12
C THR A 29 -11.72 -9.77 14.86
N TYR A 30 -11.24 -8.60 14.46
CA TYR A 30 -10.38 -8.45 13.29
C TYR A 30 -9.09 -9.26 13.42
N LEU A 31 -8.42 -9.16 14.57
CA LEU A 31 -7.19 -9.89 14.83
C LEU A 31 -7.40 -11.41 14.72
N LYS A 32 -8.41 -11.95 15.38
CA LYS A 32 -8.72 -13.37 15.34
C LYS A 32 -8.99 -13.86 13.92
N GLN A 33 -9.77 -13.09 13.17
CA GLN A 33 -10.11 -13.41 11.79
C GLN A 33 -8.87 -13.40 10.89
N ALA A 34 -8.04 -12.35 10.96
CA ALA A 34 -6.83 -12.25 10.18
C ALA A 34 -5.86 -13.40 10.48
N MET A 35 -5.58 -13.66 11.75
CA MET A 35 -4.69 -14.77 12.16
C MET A 35 -5.22 -16.15 11.74
N CYS A 36 -6.51 -16.40 11.93
CA CYS A 36 -7.09 -17.67 11.53
C CYS A 36 -6.97 -17.91 10.02
N MET A 37 -7.21 -16.89 9.20
CA MET A 37 -7.10 -16.99 7.74
C MET A 37 -5.66 -17.16 7.28
N ASP A 38 -4.72 -16.48 7.90
CA ASP A 38 -3.30 -16.56 7.55
C ASP A 38 -2.66 -17.91 7.89
N LEU A 39 -3.24 -18.68 8.79
CA LEU A 39 -2.76 -20.01 9.15
C LEU A 39 -3.48 -21.13 8.40
N VAL A 40 -4.23 -20.83 7.35
CA VAL A 40 -4.90 -21.79 6.47
C VAL A 40 -4.19 -21.82 5.11
N PHE A 41 -3.83 -23.03 4.68
CA PHE A 41 -3.12 -23.27 3.41
C PHE A 41 -3.97 -24.15 2.48
N ARG A 42 -3.92 -23.90 1.18
CA ARG A 42 -4.71 -24.62 0.17
C ARG A 42 -4.16 -26.00 -0.18
N LYS A 43 -2.89 -26.25 0.15
CA LYS A 43 -2.23 -27.53 -0.16
C LYS A 43 -2.18 -28.38 1.08
N ASP A 44 -2.37 -29.68 0.91
CA ASP A 44 -2.03 -30.68 1.91
C ASP A 44 -0.50 -30.73 2.01
N LEU A 45 0.04 -30.15 3.08
CA LEU A 45 1.48 -29.97 3.27
C LEU A 45 2.00 -31.04 4.22
N ASP A 46 2.87 -31.93 3.72
CA ASP A 46 3.75 -32.73 4.56
C ASP A 46 4.95 -31.90 5.06
N PHE A 47 5.47 -32.24 6.23
CA PHE A 47 6.69 -31.60 6.75
C PHE A 47 7.88 -31.69 5.78
N GLY A 48 7.93 -32.75 4.95
CA GLY A 48 8.97 -32.93 3.95
C GLY A 48 8.78 -32.09 2.69
N ASP A 49 7.56 -31.61 2.46
CA ASP A 49 7.17 -30.90 1.23
C ASP A 49 6.97 -29.40 1.45
N VAL A 50 7.28 -28.88 2.66
CA VAL A 50 7.20 -27.45 2.94
C VAL A 50 8.26 -26.74 2.11
N PRO A 51 7.90 -25.80 1.22
CA PRO A 51 8.85 -25.04 0.42
C PRO A 51 9.92 -24.38 1.30
N GLY A 52 11.17 -24.50 0.90
CA GLY A 52 12.28 -23.95 1.69
C GLY A 52 12.26 -22.43 1.80
N ASP A 53 11.68 -21.75 0.81
CA ASP A 53 11.82 -20.30 0.65
C ASP A 53 10.59 -19.52 1.11
N SER A 54 9.37 -19.96 0.77
CA SER A 54 8.14 -19.26 1.16
C SER A 54 6.90 -20.15 1.08
N LEU A 55 5.87 -19.79 1.85
CA LEU A 55 4.58 -20.44 1.87
C LEU A 55 3.47 -19.38 1.92
N ALA A 56 2.62 -19.38 0.89
CA ALA A 56 1.48 -18.48 0.83
C ALA A 56 0.24 -19.09 1.49
N SER A 57 -0.41 -18.32 2.36
CA SER A 57 -1.69 -18.69 2.99
C SER A 57 -2.86 -18.46 2.03
N THR A 58 -4.06 -18.90 2.43
CA THR A 58 -5.30 -18.65 1.67
C THR A 58 -5.68 -17.17 1.61
N SER A 59 -5.23 -16.38 2.56
CA SER A 59 -5.40 -14.91 2.59
C SER A 59 -4.37 -14.15 1.75
N GLY A 60 -3.40 -14.87 1.16
CA GLY A 60 -2.34 -14.26 0.35
C GLY A 60 -1.12 -13.79 1.16
N ASN A 61 -1.10 -13.95 2.48
CA ASN A 61 0.08 -13.68 3.28
C ASN A 61 1.20 -14.68 2.95
N VAL A 62 2.44 -14.20 2.85
CA VAL A 62 3.60 -15.02 2.49
C VAL A 62 4.51 -15.16 3.71
N PHE A 63 4.62 -16.38 4.21
CA PHE A 63 5.56 -16.72 5.27
C PHE A 63 6.91 -17.04 4.67
N HIS A 64 7.92 -16.30 5.05
CA HIS A 64 9.31 -16.63 4.79
C HIS A 64 9.80 -17.58 5.89
N HIS A 65 10.52 -18.62 5.51
CA HIS A 65 10.97 -19.70 6.40
C HIS A 65 9.83 -20.60 6.96
N PRO A 66 8.98 -21.18 6.09
CA PRO A 66 7.83 -21.98 6.52
C PRO A 66 8.20 -23.21 7.35
N SER A 67 9.39 -23.76 7.18
CA SER A 67 9.89 -24.85 8.03
C SER A 67 10.01 -24.43 9.50
N TYR A 68 10.30 -23.17 9.78
CA TYR A 68 10.31 -22.63 11.14
C TYR A 68 8.89 -22.50 11.69
N LEU A 69 7.93 -22.04 10.87
CA LEU A 69 6.53 -21.89 11.25
C LEU A 69 5.97 -23.21 11.81
N LEU A 70 6.28 -24.34 11.16
CA LEU A 70 5.78 -25.65 11.53
C LEU A 70 6.72 -26.44 12.47
N SER A 71 7.87 -25.89 12.85
CA SER A 71 8.84 -26.59 13.68
C SER A 71 8.26 -26.97 15.04
N GLY A 72 8.38 -28.25 15.42
CA GLY A 72 7.83 -28.78 16.66
C GLY A 72 6.31 -28.96 16.69
N ALA A 73 5.63 -28.76 15.57
CA ALA A 73 4.22 -29.06 15.44
C ALA A 73 3.98 -30.57 15.34
N THR A 74 2.80 -31.01 15.79
CA THR A 74 2.35 -32.39 15.70
C THR A 74 1.19 -32.47 14.74
N GLU A 75 1.26 -33.40 13.79
CA GLU A 75 0.18 -33.66 12.86
C GLU A 75 -1.03 -34.25 13.54
N VAL A 76 -2.21 -33.75 13.20
CA VAL A 76 -3.50 -34.31 13.55
C VAL A 76 -4.25 -34.59 12.24
N PRO A 77 -4.34 -35.88 11.79
CA PRO A 77 -5.01 -36.20 10.55
C PRO A 77 -6.51 -35.95 10.66
N VAL A 78 -7.08 -35.37 9.62
CA VAL A 78 -8.53 -35.18 9.48
C VAL A 78 -9.00 -35.67 8.12
N SER A 79 -10.31 -35.85 7.94
CA SER A 79 -10.88 -36.48 6.74
C SER A 79 -10.66 -35.69 5.44
N ASN A 80 -10.42 -34.39 5.52
CA ASN A 80 -10.32 -33.49 4.38
C ASN A 80 -9.02 -32.63 4.36
N GLY A 81 -8.00 -33.08 5.11
CA GLY A 81 -6.73 -32.35 5.16
C GLY A 81 -5.88 -32.74 6.36
N ARG A 82 -5.02 -31.84 6.79
CA ARG A 82 -4.15 -32.02 7.96
C ARG A 82 -4.23 -30.77 8.85
N ILE A 83 -4.17 -31.01 10.16
CA ILE A 83 -4.04 -29.95 11.16
C ILE A 83 -2.67 -30.10 11.82
N TRP A 84 -1.94 -28.98 11.88
CA TRP A 84 -0.67 -28.89 12.59
C TRP A 84 -0.88 -28.24 13.94
N LYS A 85 -0.80 -29.03 15.01
CA LYS A 85 -0.92 -28.53 16.38
C LYS A 85 0.45 -28.08 16.87
N THR A 86 0.58 -26.82 17.22
CA THR A 86 1.80 -26.23 17.80
C THR A 86 1.56 -25.72 19.22
N SER A 87 2.61 -25.72 20.03
CA SER A 87 2.59 -25.17 21.40
C SER A 87 2.91 -23.66 21.45
N ALA A 88 3.42 -23.11 20.36
CA ALA A 88 3.79 -21.69 20.27
C ALA A 88 3.61 -21.16 18.85
N LEU A 89 3.18 -19.92 18.74
CA LEU A 89 3.16 -19.20 17.49
C LEU A 89 4.60 -18.90 17.05
N LYS A 90 4.93 -19.23 15.80
CA LYS A 90 6.29 -19.15 15.24
C LYS A 90 6.49 -18.01 14.26
N HIS A 91 5.59 -17.06 14.22
CA HIS A 91 5.71 -15.82 13.46
C HIS A 91 5.26 -14.65 14.32
N LYS A 92 5.61 -13.44 13.92
CA LYS A 92 5.09 -12.24 14.58
C LYS A 92 3.61 -12.11 14.26
N PRO A 93 2.72 -12.01 15.24
CA PRO A 93 1.28 -11.88 14.98
C PRO A 93 0.96 -10.68 14.09
N GLU A 94 1.72 -9.59 14.20
CA GLU A 94 1.58 -8.37 13.41
C GLU A 94 1.67 -8.63 11.90
N GLU A 95 2.43 -9.62 11.47
CA GLU A 95 2.54 -10.03 10.07
C GLU A 95 1.20 -10.47 9.47
N SER A 96 0.24 -10.89 10.30
CA SER A 96 -1.09 -11.31 9.85
C SER A 96 -2.04 -10.17 9.53
N TRP A 97 -1.91 -9.02 10.19
CA TRP A 97 -2.85 -7.91 10.00
C TRP A 97 -2.20 -6.62 9.52
N LEU A 98 -0.93 -6.39 9.83
CA LEU A 98 -0.20 -5.21 9.40
C LEU A 98 0.41 -5.46 8.02
N LYS A 99 -0.42 -5.39 6.98
CA LYS A 99 -0.05 -5.74 5.60
C LYS A 99 0.36 -4.51 4.80
N THR A 100 1.20 -4.74 3.80
CA THR A 100 1.49 -3.74 2.79
C THR A 100 0.21 -3.35 2.04
N ILE A 101 -0.04 -2.06 1.94
CA ILE A 101 -1.15 -1.50 1.16
C ILE A 101 -0.57 -1.04 -0.17
N VAL A 102 -1.11 -1.57 -1.25
CA VAL A 102 -0.81 -1.11 -2.62
C VAL A 102 -2.05 -0.42 -3.17
N VAL A 103 -1.87 0.80 -3.64
CA VAL A 103 -2.92 1.58 -4.31
C VAL A 103 -2.54 1.72 -5.76
N GLU A 104 -3.23 0.98 -6.63
CA GLU A 104 -3.03 1.04 -8.07
C GLU A 104 -3.49 2.40 -8.62
N ALA A 105 -2.62 3.07 -9.37
CA ALA A 105 -2.88 4.44 -9.81
C ALA A 105 -4.02 4.53 -10.84
N GLU A 106 -4.26 3.48 -11.62
CA GLU A 106 -5.37 3.43 -12.56
C GLU A 106 -6.73 3.23 -11.90
N ASN A 107 -6.77 2.82 -10.65
CA ASN A 107 -8.04 2.76 -9.90
C ASN A 107 -8.59 4.18 -9.76
N THR A 108 -9.84 4.36 -10.19
CA THR A 108 -10.51 5.67 -10.15
C THR A 108 -11.17 5.96 -8.80
N ALA A 109 -11.37 4.94 -7.98
CA ALA A 109 -11.98 5.11 -6.67
C ALA A 109 -11.02 5.91 -5.75
N GLY A 110 -11.51 6.98 -5.14
CA GLY A 110 -10.71 7.83 -4.25
C GLY A 110 -9.57 8.59 -4.94
N ARG A 111 -9.56 8.68 -6.27
CA ARG A 111 -8.58 9.47 -7.02
C ARG A 111 -9.17 10.81 -7.46
N GLU A 112 -8.49 11.87 -7.11
CA GLU A 112 -8.82 13.24 -7.51
C GLU A 112 -7.67 13.86 -8.31
N SER A 113 -7.95 14.84 -9.14
CA SER A 113 -6.92 15.53 -9.93
C SER A 113 -7.25 16.99 -10.16
N ASN A 114 -6.19 17.80 -10.33
CA ASN A 114 -6.32 19.20 -10.66
C ASN A 114 -5.23 19.60 -11.67
N TYR A 115 -5.58 20.47 -12.62
CA TYR A 115 -4.70 20.88 -13.74
C TYR A 115 -4.12 19.70 -14.53
N ALA A 116 -4.80 18.56 -14.55
CA ALA A 116 -4.31 17.32 -15.09
C ALA A 116 -5.30 16.65 -16.06
N VAL A 117 -4.77 16.10 -17.14
CA VAL A 117 -5.44 15.12 -18.00
C VAL A 117 -4.85 13.75 -17.65
N ILE A 118 -5.70 12.81 -17.27
CA ILE A 118 -5.28 11.46 -16.89
C ILE A 118 -5.64 10.47 -17.98
N SER A 119 -4.66 9.69 -18.42
CA SER A 119 -4.82 8.60 -19.37
C SER A 119 -4.27 7.30 -18.78
N SER A 120 -5.04 6.22 -18.81
CA SER A 120 -4.54 4.89 -18.47
C SER A 120 -3.71 4.33 -19.60
N ARG A 121 -2.56 3.73 -19.26
CA ARG A 121 -1.60 3.12 -20.19
C ARG A 121 -1.39 1.67 -19.82
N SER A 122 -1.09 0.83 -20.81
CA SER A 122 -0.77 -0.59 -20.62
C SER A 122 0.69 -0.85 -20.98
N ALA A 123 1.39 -1.58 -20.14
CA ALA A 123 2.75 -2.06 -20.37
C ALA A 123 2.80 -3.48 -20.97
N SER A 124 1.67 -4.06 -21.34
CA SER A 124 1.55 -5.47 -21.72
C SER A 124 2.37 -5.89 -22.94
N SER A 125 2.70 -4.96 -23.83
CA SER A 125 3.47 -5.20 -25.07
C SER A 125 4.93 -4.77 -24.98
N THR A 126 5.41 -4.37 -23.83
CA THR A 126 6.77 -3.82 -23.64
C THR A 126 7.63 -4.68 -22.73
N SER A 127 8.95 -4.41 -22.68
CA SER A 127 9.88 -5.04 -21.76
C SER A 127 9.60 -4.73 -20.28
N PHE A 128 8.74 -3.76 -20.00
CA PHE A 128 8.35 -3.35 -18.65
C PHE A 128 7.11 -4.09 -18.11
N ARG A 129 6.51 -4.99 -18.91
CA ARG A 129 5.29 -5.69 -18.55
C ARG A 129 5.32 -6.32 -17.15
N ASP A 130 6.42 -6.97 -16.81
CA ASP A 130 6.57 -7.68 -15.53
C ASP A 130 7.04 -6.76 -14.39
N SER A 131 7.32 -5.49 -14.70
CA SER A 131 7.81 -4.50 -13.74
C SER A 131 6.74 -3.47 -13.36
N VAL A 132 5.66 -3.40 -14.12
CA VAL A 132 4.50 -2.52 -13.87
C VAL A 132 3.44 -3.33 -13.13
N SER A 133 2.95 -2.79 -12.01
CA SER A 133 1.91 -3.43 -11.20
C SER A 133 0.65 -3.63 -12.05
N GLU A 134 0.06 -4.82 -12.00
CA GLU A 134 -1.10 -5.21 -12.82
C GLU A 134 -0.97 -4.91 -14.34
N GLY A 135 0.25 -4.57 -14.81
CA GLY A 135 0.56 -4.25 -16.20
C GLY A 135 -0.06 -2.92 -16.70
N ARG A 136 -0.50 -2.04 -15.81
CA ARG A 136 -1.13 -0.76 -16.13
C ARG A 136 -0.60 0.34 -15.22
N PHE A 137 -0.62 1.57 -15.72
CA PHE A 137 -0.28 2.78 -14.98
C PHE A 137 -1.03 3.98 -15.54
N ILE A 138 -0.99 5.12 -14.89
CA ILE A 138 -1.56 6.35 -15.40
C ILE A 138 -0.48 7.31 -15.90
N GLU A 139 -0.82 8.00 -16.98
CA GLU A 139 -0.10 9.19 -17.43
C GLU A 139 -0.92 10.43 -17.07
N VAL A 140 -0.30 11.32 -16.30
CA VAL A 140 -0.88 12.55 -15.77
C VAL A 140 -0.19 13.73 -16.45
N ALA A 141 -0.82 14.29 -17.46
CA ALA A 141 -0.30 15.40 -18.26
C ALA A 141 -0.93 16.73 -17.85
N ALA A 142 -0.18 17.83 -17.99
CA ALA A 142 -0.72 19.16 -17.71
C ALA A 142 -1.83 19.55 -18.68
N THR A 143 -2.88 20.24 -18.19
CA THR A 143 -3.99 20.74 -19.01
C THR A 143 -3.61 21.97 -19.83
N SER A 144 -2.51 22.65 -19.49
CA SER A 144 -2.07 23.88 -20.14
C SER A 144 -0.55 24.05 -20.12
N GLU A 145 -0.04 24.90 -21.02
CA GLU A 145 1.37 25.26 -21.06
C GLU A 145 1.80 26.21 -19.92
N ASN A 146 0.85 26.70 -19.12
CA ASN A 146 1.15 27.61 -18.01
C ASN A 146 1.94 26.87 -16.91
N PRO A 147 3.22 27.22 -16.67
CA PRO A 147 4.04 26.52 -15.69
C PRO A 147 3.62 26.74 -14.23
N ARG A 148 2.70 27.66 -13.96
CA ARG A 148 2.11 27.84 -12.63
C ARG A 148 0.98 26.83 -12.34
N GLN A 149 0.46 26.18 -13.38
CA GLN A 149 -0.58 25.15 -13.27
C GLN A 149 0.07 23.78 -13.38
N GLN A 150 0.74 23.37 -12.33
CA GLN A 150 1.36 22.04 -12.26
C GLN A 150 0.27 20.96 -12.12
N PRO A 151 0.35 19.85 -12.87
CA PRO A 151 -0.59 18.76 -12.72
C PRO A 151 -0.46 18.11 -11.34
N VAL A 152 -1.61 17.81 -10.77
CA VAL A 152 -1.76 17.20 -9.44
C VAL A 152 -2.66 16.00 -9.56
N VAL A 153 -2.31 14.94 -8.85
CA VAL A 153 -3.19 13.80 -8.58
C VAL A 153 -3.11 13.44 -7.11
N GLN A 154 -4.24 13.13 -6.52
CA GLN A 154 -4.38 12.71 -5.13
C GLN A 154 -5.04 11.34 -5.08
N PHE A 155 -4.54 10.47 -4.23
CA PHE A 155 -5.03 9.12 -4.05
C PHE A 155 -5.48 8.93 -2.61
N THR A 156 -6.63 8.31 -2.43
CA THR A 156 -7.08 7.83 -1.13
C THR A 156 -6.42 6.48 -0.83
N VAL A 157 -5.85 6.35 0.35
CA VAL A 157 -5.18 5.14 0.84
C VAL A 157 -6.09 4.46 1.86
N PRO A 158 -6.73 3.34 1.50
CA PRO A 158 -7.68 2.68 2.38
C PRO A 158 -6.99 1.80 3.42
N ASN A 159 -7.72 1.46 4.46
CA ASN A 159 -7.37 0.40 5.42
C ASN A 159 -6.00 0.58 6.09
N THR A 160 -5.59 1.83 6.32
CA THR A 160 -4.41 2.12 7.13
C THR A 160 -4.69 1.83 8.61
N LEU A 161 -3.76 1.23 9.29
CA LEU A 161 -3.80 1.04 10.74
C LEU A 161 -2.98 2.12 11.45
N ALA A 162 -3.19 2.27 12.75
CA ALA A 162 -2.36 3.13 13.60
C ALA A 162 -0.98 2.47 13.76
N ALA A 163 -0.10 2.72 12.81
CA ALA A 163 1.20 2.06 12.69
C ALA A 163 2.19 2.93 11.91
N LYS A 164 3.45 2.50 11.92
CA LYS A 164 4.51 3.13 11.16
C LYS A 164 4.61 2.51 9.76
N TYR A 165 4.66 3.35 8.73
CA TYR A 165 4.77 2.94 7.34
C TYR A 165 5.93 3.62 6.63
N ASN A 166 6.64 2.84 5.80
CA ASN A 166 7.46 3.37 4.72
C ASN A 166 6.56 3.62 3.51
N VAL A 167 6.54 4.85 3.02
CA VAL A 167 5.70 5.27 1.90
C VAL A 167 6.55 5.37 0.64
N TYR A 168 6.09 4.73 -0.42
CA TYR A 168 6.72 4.80 -1.74
C TYR A 168 5.71 5.19 -2.81
N CYS A 169 6.22 5.82 -3.88
CA CYS A 169 5.49 6.03 -5.13
C CYS A 169 6.31 5.43 -6.26
N VAL A 170 5.67 4.62 -7.10
CA VAL A 170 6.32 3.96 -8.22
C VAL A 170 5.98 4.69 -9.52
N PHE A 171 7.02 5.03 -10.29
CA PHE A 171 6.88 5.73 -11.56
C PHE A 171 7.36 4.86 -12.71
N ALA A 172 6.60 4.86 -13.80
CA ALA A 172 6.96 4.22 -15.05
C ALA A 172 7.65 5.21 -16.00
N PRO A 173 8.65 4.78 -16.79
CA PRO A 173 9.23 5.60 -17.85
C PRO A 173 8.29 5.69 -19.06
N ALA A 174 8.51 6.65 -19.95
CA ALA A 174 7.75 6.79 -21.19
C ALA A 174 7.80 5.51 -22.05
N GLY A 175 8.95 4.86 -22.11
CA GLY A 175 9.14 3.60 -22.82
C GLY A 175 8.28 2.42 -22.33
N ALA A 176 7.64 2.55 -21.16
CA ALA A 176 6.82 1.46 -20.62
C ALA A 176 5.54 1.17 -21.41
N TYR A 177 4.99 2.14 -22.13
CA TYR A 177 3.79 1.93 -22.96
C TYR A 177 4.06 1.94 -24.46
N MET A 178 5.18 2.49 -24.91
CA MET A 178 5.54 2.57 -26.32
C MET A 178 7.06 2.54 -26.49
N GLU A 179 7.55 1.55 -27.23
CA GLU A 179 8.96 1.45 -27.58
C GLU A 179 9.44 2.60 -28.48
N GLY A 180 10.68 3.04 -28.31
CA GLY A 180 11.29 4.10 -29.12
C GLY A 180 10.86 5.52 -28.77
N VAL A 181 10.07 5.72 -27.72
CA VAL A 181 9.79 7.05 -27.18
C VAL A 181 11.03 7.60 -26.50
N ALA A 182 11.31 8.88 -26.73
CA ALA A 182 12.41 9.56 -26.06
C ALA A 182 12.25 9.50 -24.53
N ALA A 183 13.32 9.17 -23.84
CA ALA A 183 13.32 9.20 -22.39
C ALA A 183 13.05 10.61 -21.88
N ASP A 184 12.13 10.72 -20.97
CA ASP A 184 11.79 11.98 -20.28
C ASP A 184 11.66 11.72 -18.77
N SER A 185 12.01 12.73 -17.99
CA SER A 185 11.92 12.72 -16.54
C SER A 185 11.04 13.86 -16.07
N THR A 186 10.40 13.70 -14.92
CA THR A 186 9.70 14.79 -14.24
C THR A 186 10.27 14.99 -12.85
N LYS A 187 9.95 16.09 -12.21
CA LYS A 187 10.19 16.30 -10.78
C LYS A 187 8.86 16.38 -10.06
N VAL A 188 8.78 15.80 -8.89
CA VAL A 188 7.55 15.71 -8.11
C VAL A 188 7.75 16.12 -6.66
N ASN A 189 6.71 16.74 -6.11
CA ASN A 189 6.54 16.95 -4.67
C ASN A 189 5.44 16.03 -4.16
N PHE A 190 5.55 15.65 -2.90
CA PHE A 190 4.58 14.83 -2.20
C PHE A 190 4.01 15.57 -1.00
N TYR A 191 2.73 15.35 -0.75
CA TYR A 191 1.98 15.89 0.37
C TYR A 191 1.11 14.78 0.94
N LEU A 192 1.02 14.71 2.26
CA LEU A 192 0.23 13.70 2.95
C LEU A 192 -0.86 14.39 3.77
N ASN A 193 -2.08 13.95 3.60
CA ASN A 193 -3.25 14.41 4.36
C ASN A 193 -3.77 13.23 5.18
N TYR A 194 -3.85 13.38 6.50
CA TYR A 194 -4.27 12.35 7.41
C TYR A 194 -4.77 12.96 8.72
N VAL A 195 -5.39 12.16 9.57
CA VAL A 195 -5.83 12.61 10.90
C VAL A 195 -4.62 12.61 11.83
N HIS A 196 -4.25 13.78 12.32
CA HIS A 196 -3.13 13.99 13.23
C HIS A 196 -3.50 13.71 14.69
N GLU A 197 -2.51 13.70 15.61
CA GLU A 197 -2.70 13.41 17.03
C GLU A 197 -3.75 14.33 17.71
N ASP A 198 -3.98 15.53 17.18
CA ASP A 198 -5.01 16.46 17.64
C ASP A 198 -6.43 16.08 17.19
N GLY A 199 -6.58 14.95 16.48
CA GLY A 199 -7.84 14.45 15.94
C GLY A 199 -8.38 15.23 14.74
N LYS A 200 -7.57 16.10 14.12
CA LYS A 200 -7.96 16.87 12.94
C LYS A 200 -7.23 16.36 11.71
N MET A 201 -7.97 16.35 10.61
CA MET A 201 -7.42 16.05 9.31
C MET A 201 -6.88 17.31 8.66
N TYR A 202 -5.63 17.31 8.29
CA TYR A 202 -5.01 18.35 7.47
C TYR A 202 -3.81 17.82 6.68
N GLU A 203 -3.48 18.54 5.62
CA GLU A 203 -2.35 18.21 4.77
C GLU A 203 -1.06 18.78 5.36
N ASP A 204 -0.06 17.93 5.50
CA ASP A 204 1.29 18.38 5.81
C ASP A 204 1.85 19.29 4.70
N ALA A 205 2.79 20.14 5.05
CA ALA A 205 3.63 20.79 4.07
C ALA A 205 4.33 19.74 3.19
N VAL A 206 5.05 20.18 2.15
CA VAL A 206 5.81 19.23 1.31
C VAL A 206 6.60 18.24 2.18
N ILE A 207 6.16 16.97 2.17
CA ILE A 207 6.81 15.92 2.95
C ILE A 207 8.06 15.37 2.27
N ALA A 208 8.10 15.46 0.93
CA ALA A 208 9.25 15.10 0.12
C ALA A 208 9.22 15.85 -1.22
N GLY A 209 10.38 16.14 -1.76
CA GLY A 209 10.56 16.75 -3.07
C GLY A 209 11.25 18.13 -3.04
N PRO A 210 11.52 18.71 -4.23
CA PRO A 210 11.30 18.12 -5.54
C PRO A 210 12.28 16.98 -5.84
N MET A 211 11.74 15.81 -6.20
CA MET A 211 12.50 14.60 -6.51
C MET A 211 12.34 14.22 -7.99
N PRO A 212 13.44 13.99 -8.74
CA PRO A 212 13.34 13.59 -10.14
C PRO A 212 12.98 12.11 -10.28
N THR A 213 12.13 11.79 -11.27
CA THR A 213 11.92 10.41 -11.73
C THR A 213 13.03 10.00 -12.70
N HIS A 214 13.19 8.71 -12.92
CA HIS A 214 14.10 8.21 -13.95
C HIS A 214 13.38 8.08 -15.29
N GLY A 215 14.01 8.60 -16.40
CA GLY A 215 13.36 8.64 -17.71
C GLY A 215 13.34 7.30 -18.46
N GLU A 216 14.24 6.35 -18.10
CA GLU A 216 14.43 5.09 -18.83
C GLU A 216 14.05 3.85 -18.04
N THR A 217 13.93 3.95 -16.71
CA THR A 217 13.68 2.80 -15.83
C THR A 217 12.53 3.08 -14.87
N MET A 218 11.92 2.01 -14.38
CA MET A 218 10.97 2.11 -13.26
C MET A 218 11.67 2.76 -12.05
N THR A 219 10.97 3.65 -11.38
CA THR A 219 11.47 4.36 -10.21
C THR A 219 10.60 4.07 -9.00
N LYS A 220 11.04 3.18 -8.11
CA LYS A 220 10.42 3.06 -6.76
C LYS A 220 11.02 4.14 -5.87
N MET A 221 10.30 5.23 -5.72
CA MET A 221 10.75 6.42 -4.99
C MET A 221 10.30 6.33 -3.52
N PHE A 222 11.27 6.34 -2.59
CA PHE A 222 10.95 6.47 -1.18
C PHE A 222 10.48 7.90 -0.90
N VAL A 223 9.28 8.04 -0.40
CA VAL A 223 8.68 9.36 -0.10
C VAL A 223 8.99 9.76 1.33
N THR A 224 8.58 8.96 2.28
CA THR A 224 8.78 9.23 3.72
C THR A 224 8.56 7.97 4.55
N GLN A 225 8.95 8.04 5.80
CA GLN A 225 8.45 7.15 6.84
C GLN A 225 7.50 7.94 7.73
N ILE A 226 6.30 7.43 7.97
CA ILE A 226 5.29 8.08 8.78
C ILE A 226 4.72 7.14 9.82
N GLU A 227 4.40 7.67 10.99
CA GLU A 227 3.61 7.01 12.02
C GLU A 227 2.20 7.61 12.01
N LEU A 228 1.22 6.79 11.64
CA LEU A 228 -0.18 7.20 11.63
C LEU A 228 -0.77 6.99 13.02
N PRO A 229 -1.32 8.04 13.65
CA PRO A 229 -1.84 7.92 15.03
C PRO A 229 -3.21 7.23 15.09
N TYR A 230 -3.94 7.19 13.97
CA TYR A 230 -5.28 6.62 13.90
C TYR A 230 -5.43 5.65 12.73
N ALA A 231 -6.17 4.57 12.97
CA ALA A 231 -6.57 3.66 11.91
C ALA A 231 -7.71 4.25 11.09
N ASN A 232 -7.69 4.02 9.79
CA ASN A 232 -8.82 4.19 8.91
C ASN A 232 -9.16 2.85 8.29
N TYR A 233 -10.06 2.14 8.92
CA TYR A 233 -10.38 0.76 8.63
C TYR A 233 -11.88 0.59 8.37
N SER A 234 -12.24 -0.05 7.25
CA SER A 234 -13.62 -0.41 6.96
C SER A 234 -14.04 -1.64 7.78
N GLU A 235 -15.29 -1.68 8.25
CA GLU A 235 -15.87 -2.85 8.94
C GLU A 235 -15.83 -4.13 8.08
N SER A 236 -15.71 -3.99 6.76
CA SER A 236 -15.56 -5.12 5.83
C SER A 236 -14.20 -5.06 5.12
N PRO A 237 -13.12 -5.57 5.74
CA PRO A 237 -11.78 -5.57 5.16
C PRO A 237 -11.69 -6.35 3.84
N PHE A 238 -12.68 -7.16 3.52
CA PHE A 238 -12.71 -8.04 2.36
C PHE A 238 -13.64 -7.56 1.24
N GLU A 239 -14.47 -6.59 1.50
CA GLU A 239 -15.42 -6.03 0.54
C GLU A 239 -14.94 -4.73 -0.08
N GLY A 240 -13.69 -4.57 -0.38
CA GLY A 240 -13.06 -3.61 -1.30
C GLY A 240 -13.79 -2.33 -1.72
N SER A 241 -14.86 -1.92 -1.04
CA SER A 241 -15.46 -0.63 -1.29
C SER A 241 -14.61 0.42 -0.58
N LEU A 242 -13.70 1.01 -1.34
CA LEU A 242 -13.14 2.32 -1.03
C LEU A 242 -14.31 3.29 -0.93
N THR A 243 -14.93 3.36 0.22
CA THR A 243 -15.73 4.52 0.52
C THR A 243 -14.78 5.69 0.47
N GLN A 244 -15.15 6.74 -0.24
CA GLN A 244 -14.50 8.04 -0.16
C GLN A 244 -14.79 8.59 1.23
N ASP A 245 -14.20 7.96 2.23
CA ASP A 245 -14.30 8.44 3.58
C ASP A 245 -13.40 9.67 3.67
N ASP A 246 -13.97 10.79 4.07
CA ASP A 246 -13.23 12.05 4.16
C ASP A 246 -12.03 11.96 5.10
N ASP A 247 -11.99 10.94 5.96
CA ASP A 247 -10.95 10.71 6.96
C ASP A 247 -9.84 9.72 6.52
N CYS A 248 -9.92 9.15 5.31
CA CYS A 248 -8.86 8.30 4.76
C CYS A 248 -7.56 9.08 4.56
N VAL A 249 -6.45 8.42 4.80
CA VAL A 249 -5.13 8.93 4.40
C VAL A 249 -5.13 9.24 2.90
N LYS A 250 -4.63 10.41 2.51
CA LYS A 250 -4.53 10.83 1.11
C LYS A 250 -3.10 11.22 0.78
N LEU A 251 -2.54 10.60 -0.25
CA LEU A 251 -1.23 11.00 -0.79
C LEU A 251 -1.45 11.81 -2.07
N ARG A 252 -0.99 13.05 -2.06
CA ARG A 252 -1.01 13.95 -3.21
C ARG A 252 0.36 14.01 -3.85
N VAL A 253 0.40 13.80 -5.16
CA VAL A 253 1.58 13.88 -6.01
C VAL A 253 1.40 15.07 -6.96
N GLN A 254 2.36 15.97 -6.97
CA GLN A 254 2.34 17.18 -7.79
C GLN A 254 3.62 17.30 -8.60
N ALA A 255 3.51 17.51 -9.90
CA ALA A 255 4.69 17.89 -10.67
C ALA A 255 5.25 19.21 -10.16
N ASN A 256 6.58 19.35 -10.16
CA ASN A 256 7.27 20.57 -9.76
C ASN A 256 8.41 20.87 -10.75
N VAL A 257 8.02 21.40 -11.90
CA VAL A 257 8.94 21.72 -12.99
C VAL A 257 8.82 23.21 -13.31
N ASP A 258 9.85 23.95 -12.98
CA ASP A 258 9.92 25.39 -13.25
C ASP A 258 10.06 25.69 -14.74
N ARG A 259 9.70 26.91 -15.14
CA ARG A 259 9.76 27.37 -16.53
C ARG A 259 11.15 27.20 -17.17
N ASN A 260 12.20 27.41 -16.40
CA ASN A 260 13.59 27.30 -16.85
C ASN A 260 14.11 25.84 -16.87
N GLU A 261 13.31 24.89 -16.41
CA GLU A 261 13.65 23.48 -16.36
C GLU A 261 12.96 22.62 -17.43
N THR A 262 12.04 23.20 -18.21
CA THR A 262 11.24 22.50 -19.22
C THR A 262 12.06 21.89 -20.37
N THR A 263 13.32 22.26 -20.50
CA THR A 263 14.27 21.61 -21.42
C THR A 263 14.88 20.30 -20.88
N LYS A 264 14.76 20.05 -19.57
CA LYS A 264 15.31 18.89 -18.87
C LYS A 264 14.24 17.97 -18.33
N PHE A 265 13.11 18.54 -17.92
CA PHE A 265 12.03 17.83 -17.27
C PHE A 265 10.70 18.12 -17.97
N THR A 266 9.88 17.08 -18.10
CA THR A 266 8.48 17.22 -18.49
C THR A 266 7.59 17.46 -17.28
N ARG A 267 6.41 18.03 -17.47
CA ARG A 267 5.36 18.10 -16.44
C ARG A 267 4.43 16.87 -16.46
N THR A 268 4.75 15.88 -17.25
CA THR A 268 3.98 14.63 -17.32
C THR A 268 4.53 13.65 -16.29
N MET A 269 3.68 13.22 -15.38
CA MET A 269 3.97 12.14 -14.42
C MET A 269 3.42 10.82 -14.95
N ARG A 270 4.12 9.72 -14.74
CA ARG A 270 3.62 8.36 -15.05
C ARG A 270 3.68 7.55 -13.79
N ILE A 271 2.53 7.37 -13.15
CA ILE A 271 2.42 6.77 -11.82
C ILE A 271 1.85 5.36 -11.98
N ASP A 272 2.56 4.38 -11.47
CA ASP A 272 2.20 2.98 -11.43
C ASP A 272 1.35 2.68 -10.20
N CYS A 273 1.95 2.75 -9.02
CA CYS A 273 1.24 2.51 -7.77
C CYS A 273 1.85 3.30 -6.61
N LEU A 274 1.11 3.36 -5.51
CA LEU A 274 1.59 3.79 -4.20
C LEU A 274 1.74 2.57 -3.31
N ILE A 275 2.76 2.56 -2.46
CA ILE A 275 3.02 1.46 -1.53
C ILE A 275 3.19 2.02 -0.13
N PHE A 276 2.35 1.55 0.80
CA PHE A 276 2.49 1.78 2.22
C PHE A 276 2.94 0.47 2.86
N GLU A 277 4.22 0.37 3.12
CA GLU A 277 4.88 -0.83 3.65
C GLU A 277 5.03 -0.68 5.17
N PRO A 278 4.36 -1.53 5.97
CA PRO A 278 4.43 -1.39 7.42
C PRO A 278 5.83 -1.71 7.94
N VAL A 279 6.23 -1.01 9.00
CA VAL A 279 7.48 -1.27 9.72
C VAL A 279 7.15 -2.17 10.91
N ILE A 280 7.54 -3.43 10.83
CA ILE A 280 7.39 -4.41 11.91
C ILE A 280 8.73 -4.51 12.64
N GLU A 281 8.76 -4.00 13.89
CA GLU A 281 9.96 -3.99 14.73
C GLU A 281 10.25 -5.35 15.39
#